data_2e9e56c68ee35c5f67ece4119f557415
#
_entry.id   2e9e56c68ee35c5f67ece4119f557415
#
_cell.length_a   1.000
_cell.length_b   1.000
_cell.length_c   1.000
_cell.angle_alpha   90.00
_cell.angle_beta   90.00
_cell.angle_gamma   90.00
#
_symmetry.space_group_name_H-M   'P 1'
#
loop_
_entity.id
_entity.type
_entity.pdbx_description
1 polymer ?
#
loop_
_entity_poly.entity_id
_entity_poly.type
_entity_poly.pdbx_seq_one_letter_code
_entity_poly.pdbx_strand_id
1 'polypeptide(L)'
;MRAQPPTSSLRLIVIAATAAAMILSACTGADDPPSSERARAEEPSEEGLAEELEEQEQLADERLDALEAATAAGTVGIVEPVRGAPAPGWAGERVVHRTGNDWEPAVATDPAAPFVYILHNRYGGEDACANHCPDPAMILHVSRDGGRTWRPERYLCTCKGWKAQYDPLIEVVPDTGDVVAVWMNQFQIHFSRSTDHGRTWSKPVHVHPDVRWGDKPNMAVSADGQDVYVQFNGPTGGDAYSSMSHDGGATWSTEQITLSDRYYFDYGGAVLPDGRVVFAQISFSYTGPDGAARGVQMIHVFTSDDEGATWSELVLDQLQLGRECTSRSCYGDYYDSGPALAADEDGDLVIVYNGASNHFGPQAVFARSSRDGGLTWTDRVKVSMGGVNSAFPALAGEGDDGARLWFMAQRNARWQVWYRTTSDLGATWSAREKISDATSGTVYKHANGFDEVYGDYGEIAITSNGDTVAVWGEGKSYYGPGGVWFNRQR
;
A
#
# COMPACT_ATOMS: atom_id res chain seq x y z
N MET A 1 -33.99 -44.01 -13.13
CA MET A 1 -32.82 -43.48 -13.83
C MET A 1 -32.47 -42.19 -13.13
N ARG A 2 -31.44 -42.22 -12.28
CA ARG A 2 -30.93 -41.03 -11.59
C ARG A 2 -29.73 -40.52 -12.39
N ALA A 3 -29.80 -39.29 -12.79
CA ALA A 3 -28.67 -38.61 -13.43
C ALA A 3 -27.65 -38.26 -12.35
N GLN A 4 -26.40 -38.60 -12.57
CA GLN A 4 -25.24 -38.15 -11.78
C GLN A 4 -24.84 -36.75 -12.26
N PRO A 5 -24.41 -35.86 -11.33
CA PRO A 5 -23.84 -34.58 -11.69
C PRO A 5 -22.39 -34.78 -12.18
N PRO A 6 -21.87 -33.84 -13.01
CA PRO A 6 -20.53 -33.94 -13.53
C PRO A 6 -19.49 -33.73 -12.40
N THR A 7 -18.49 -34.56 -12.37
CA THR A 7 -17.33 -34.47 -11.51
C THR A 7 -16.44 -33.32 -11.98
N SER A 8 -16.42 -32.22 -11.23
CA SER A 8 -15.39 -31.21 -11.36
C SER A 8 -14.05 -31.80 -10.89
N SER A 9 -13.14 -31.98 -11.80
CA SER A 9 -11.76 -32.32 -11.50
C SER A 9 -11.09 -31.11 -10.84
N LEU A 10 -10.88 -31.17 -9.53
CA LEU A 10 -9.93 -30.31 -8.85
C LEU A 10 -8.55 -30.53 -9.47
N ARG A 11 -8.09 -29.62 -10.28
CA ARG A 11 -6.67 -29.54 -10.64
C ARG A 11 -5.96 -28.89 -9.46
N LEU A 12 -5.16 -29.67 -8.77
CA LEU A 12 -4.14 -29.18 -7.86
C LEU A 12 -3.14 -28.40 -8.74
N ILE A 13 -3.17 -27.09 -8.68
CA ILE A 13 -2.13 -26.26 -9.26
C ILE A 13 -0.96 -26.32 -8.28
N VAL A 14 0.09 -27.01 -8.67
CA VAL A 14 1.39 -26.98 -8.01
C VAL A 14 2.09 -25.75 -8.58
N ILE A 15 2.19 -24.70 -7.78
CA ILE A 15 3.01 -23.53 -8.09
C ILE A 15 4.47 -24.01 -8.06
N ALA A 16 5.06 -24.13 -9.22
CA ALA A 16 6.46 -24.44 -9.37
C ALA A 16 7.27 -23.13 -9.35
N ALA A 17 7.63 -22.66 -8.15
CA ALA A 17 8.71 -21.70 -8.03
C ALA A 17 10.01 -22.38 -8.46
N THR A 18 10.62 -21.91 -9.53
CA THR A 18 11.94 -22.36 -9.97
C THR A 18 13.00 -21.89 -8.96
N ALA A 19 13.27 -22.71 -7.95
CA ALA A 19 14.38 -22.52 -7.05
C ALA A 19 15.69 -22.84 -7.79
N ALA A 20 16.55 -21.85 -7.95
CA ALA A 20 17.95 -22.08 -8.32
C ALA A 20 18.64 -22.82 -7.16
N ALA A 21 19.06 -24.06 -7.43
CA ALA A 21 19.77 -24.91 -6.48
C ALA A 21 21.17 -24.34 -6.20
N MET A 22 21.42 -23.84 -5.00
CA MET A 22 22.78 -23.61 -4.49
C MET A 22 23.31 -24.86 -3.80
N ILE A 23 24.42 -25.34 -4.31
CA ILE A 23 25.19 -26.47 -3.75
C ILE A 23 25.94 -25.97 -2.52
N LEU A 24 25.68 -26.59 -1.36
CA LEU A 24 26.53 -26.44 -0.17
C LEU A 24 27.90 -27.06 -0.40
N SER A 25 28.96 -26.29 -0.22
CA SER A 25 30.29 -26.81 0.04
C SER A 25 30.81 -26.30 1.38
N ALA A 26 31.33 -27.26 2.14
CA ALA A 26 31.67 -27.07 3.54
C ALA A 26 33.00 -26.29 3.75
N CYS A 27 33.07 -25.65 4.90
CA CYS A 27 34.16 -24.84 5.45
C CYS A 27 35.53 -25.49 5.50
N THR A 28 36.57 -24.70 5.17
CA THR A 28 37.82 -24.57 5.97
C THR A 28 38.68 -23.40 5.46
N GLY A 29 39.18 -22.56 6.40
CA GLY A 29 40.38 -21.74 6.20
C GLY A 29 40.14 -20.25 6.03
N ALA A 30 40.59 -19.47 6.99
CA ALA A 30 40.67 -18.02 6.96
C ALA A 30 41.70 -17.55 5.93
N ASP A 31 41.27 -16.66 5.04
CA ASP A 31 42.06 -15.65 4.35
C ASP A 31 41.06 -14.67 3.72
N ASP A 32 41.33 -13.35 3.84
CA ASP A 32 40.50 -12.31 3.29
C ASP A 32 40.30 -12.51 1.77
N PRO A 33 39.07 -12.60 1.27
CA PRO A 33 38.89 -12.70 -0.17
C PRO A 33 39.01 -11.31 -0.83
N PRO A 34 39.58 -11.27 -2.06
CA PRO A 34 39.55 -10.05 -2.87
C PRO A 34 38.10 -9.71 -3.23
N SER A 35 37.84 -8.42 -3.50
CA SER A 35 36.57 -7.89 -3.95
C SER A 35 35.90 -8.82 -4.96
N SER A 36 35.01 -9.68 -4.50
CA SER A 36 34.27 -10.59 -5.36
C SER A 36 33.25 -9.79 -6.14
N GLU A 37 33.24 -9.91 -7.45
CA GLU A 37 32.07 -9.69 -8.29
C GLU A 37 30.88 -10.39 -7.60
N ARG A 38 29.99 -9.61 -6.98
CA ARG A 38 28.72 -10.13 -6.48
C ARG A 38 27.96 -10.64 -7.71
N ALA A 39 27.57 -11.88 -7.69
CA ALA A 39 26.69 -12.42 -8.71
C ALA A 39 25.44 -11.53 -8.70
N ARG A 40 25.18 -10.81 -9.79
CA ARG A 40 23.92 -10.11 -10.03
C ARG A 40 22.83 -11.16 -9.96
N ALA A 41 21.78 -10.91 -9.19
CA ALA A 41 20.53 -11.63 -9.35
C ALA A 41 20.15 -11.51 -10.84
N GLU A 42 19.86 -12.62 -11.49
CA GLU A 42 19.42 -12.59 -12.89
C GLU A 42 18.09 -11.83 -12.95
N GLU A 43 17.99 -10.88 -13.87
CA GLU A 43 16.70 -10.25 -14.18
C GLU A 43 15.66 -11.34 -14.45
N PRO A 44 14.39 -11.18 -14.02
CA PRO A 44 13.32 -12.11 -14.38
C PRO A 44 13.35 -12.30 -15.89
N SER A 45 13.34 -13.55 -16.33
CA SER A 45 13.29 -13.87 -17.75
C SER A 45 12.01 -13.28 -18.36
N GLU A 46 11.98 -13.12 -19.69
CA GLU A 46 10.72 -12.75 -20.37
C GLU A 46 9.60 -13.76 -20.05
N GLU A 47 9.96 -14.99 -19.78
CA GLU A 47 9.06 -16.07 -19.37
C GLU A 47 8.53 -15.82 -17.95
N GLY A 48 9.36 -15.41 -16.98
CA GLY A 48 8.94 -15.08 -15.61
C GLY A 48 7.99 -13.87 -15.56
N LEU A 49 8.30 -12.80 -16.32
CA LEU A 49 7.38 -11.66 -16.43
C LEU A 49 6.05 -12.05 -17.08
N ALA A 50 6.07 -12.95 -18.08
CA ALA A 50 4.84 -13.44 -18.70
C ALA A 50 4.00 -14.28 -17.74
N GLU A 51 4.63 -15.10 -16.89
CA GLU A 51 3.94 -15.85 -15.84
C GLU A 51 3.27 -14.92 -14.81
N GLU A 52 3.96 -13.90 -14.33
CA GLU A 52 3.39 -12.93 -13.39
C GLU A 52 2.22 -12.14 -14.00
N LEU A 53 2.31 -11.76 -15.27
CA LEU A 53 1.20 -11.12 -15.98
C LEU A 53 0.01 -12.08 -16.14
N GLU A 54 0.25 -13.36 -16.38
CA GLU A 54 -0.81 -14.38 -16.45
C GLU A 54 -1.48 -14.59 -15.10
N GLU A 55 -0.73 -14.56 -13.99
CA GLU A 55 -1.26 -14.63 -12.63
C GLU A 55 -2.14 -13.42 -12.30
N GLN A 56 -1.73 -12.19 -12.69
CA GLN A 56 -2.56 -10.99 -12.52
C GLN A 56 -3.86 -11.07 -13.35
N GLU A 57 -3.79 -11.53 -14.60
CA GLU A 57 -4.97 -11.71 -15.44
C GLU A 57 -5.90 -12.77 -14.82
N GLN A 58 -5.36 -13.88 -14.31
CA GLN A 58 -6.15 -14.91 -13.64
C GLN A 58 -6.83 -14.39 -12.38
N LEU A 59 -6.13 -13.63 -11.53
CA LEU A 59 -6.72 -13.02 -10.34
C LEU A 59 -7.85 -12.05 -10.68
N ALA A 60 -7.68 -11.27 -11.74
CA ALA A 60 -8.73 -10.37 -12.24
C ALA A 60 -9.98 -11.16 -12.66
N ASP A 61 -9.81 -12.24 -13.41
CA ASP A 61 -10.91 -13.12 -13.84
C ASP A 61 -11.63 -13.75 -12.62
N GLU A 62 -10.88 -14.26 -11.64
CA GLU A 62 -11.46 -14.86 -10.42
C GLU A 62 -12.26 -13.84 -9.60
N ARG A 63 -11.80 -12.59 -9.53
CA ARG A 63 -12.52 -11.48 -8.88
C ARG A 63 -13.79 -11.07 -9.64
N LEU A 64 -13.76 -11.10 -10.97
CA LEU A 64 -14.94 -10.88 -11.81
C LEU A 64 -15.97 -12.00 -11.64
N ASP A 65 -15.54 -13.26 -11.67
CA ASP A 65 -16.39 -14.42 -11.43
C ASP A 65 -17.07 -14.35 -10.06
N ALA A 66 -16.35 -13.93 -9.02
CA ALA A 66 -16.88 -13.74 -7.68
C ALA A 66 -17.95 -12.63 -7.64
N LEU A 67 -17.75 -11.55 -8.40
CA LEU A 67 -18.72 -10.46 -8.54
C LEU A 67 -19.98 -10.94 -9.28
N GLU A 68 -19.83 -11.67 -10.39
CA GLU A 68 -20.94 -12.25 -11.14
C GLU A 68 -21.74 -13.25 -10.30
N ALA A 69 -21.07 -14.14 -9.56
CA ALA A 69 -21.70 -15.07 -8.66
C ALA A 69 -22.48 -14.37 -7.54
N ALA A 70 -21.92 -13.32 -6.97
CA ALA A 70 -22.60 -12.50 -5.97
C ALA A 70 -23.80 -11.75 -6.57
N THR A 71 -23.69 -11.29 -7.81
CA THR A 71 -24.78 -10.65 -8.57
C THR A 71 -25.92 -11.63 -8.80
N ALA A 72 -25.64 -12.81 -9.31
CA ALA A 72 -26.62 -13.84 -9.57
C ALA A 72 -27.32 -14.32 -8.29
N ALA A 73 -26.61 -14.34 -7.17
CA ALA A 73 -27.16 -14.70 -5.87
C ALA A 73 -27.99 -13.57 -5.20
N GLY A 74 -28.06 -12.39 -5.81
CA GLY A 74 -28.68 -11.21 -5.20
C GLY A 74 -27.94 -10.70 -3.95
N THR A 75 -26.68 -11.08 -3.80
CA THR A 75 -25.81 -10.71 -2.69
C THR A 75 -24.78 -9.67 -3.08
N VAL A 76 -24.91 -9.10 -4.28
CA VAL A 76 -24.16 -7.92 -4.69
C VAL A 76 -24.60 -6.75 -3.85
N GLY A 77 -23.64 -6.12 -3.38
CA GLY A 77 -23.74 -5.10 -2.37
C GLY A 77 -22.97 -5.59 -1.17
N ILE A 78 -22.07 -4.76 -0.72
CA ILE A 78 -21.44 -4.95 0.56
C ILE A 78 -22.59 -5.14 1.54
N VAL A 79 -22.71 -6.36 2.09
CA VAL A 79 -23.63 -6.58 3.21
C VAL A 79 -23.11 -5.66 4.29
N GLU A 80 -23.78 -4.52 4.47
CA GLU A 80 -23.43 -3.62 5.55
C GLU A 80 -23.45 -4.44 6.85
N PRO A 81 -22.34 -4.55 7.54
CA PRO A 81 -22.33 -5.20 8.84
C PRO A 81 -23.30 -4.45 9.75
N VAL A 82 -23.85 -5.13 10.72
CA VAL A 82 -24.65 -4.46 11.76
C VAL A 82 -23.75 -3.40 12.42
N ARG A 83 -24.07 -2.15 12.19
CA ARG A 83 -23.24 -1.02 12.66
C ARG A 83 -23.52 -0.72 14.12
N GLY A 84 -22.45 -0.43 14.85
CA GLY A 84 -22.52 0.20 16.16
C GLY A 84 -22.78 1.71 16.07
N ALA A 85 -22.78 2.38 17.20
CA ALA A 85 -22.73 3.82 17.21
C ALA A 85 -21.33 4.30 16.74
N PRO A 86 -21.26 5.38 15.94
CA PRO A 86 -19.98 6.00 15.59
C PRO A 86 -19.16 6.38 16.83
N ALA A 87 -17.84 6.38 16.71
CA ALA A 87 -16.97 6.93 17.74
C ALA A 87 -17.32 8.43 17.98
N PRO A 88 -17.19 8.92 19.22
CA PRO A 88 -17.41 10.32 19.52
C PRO A 88 -16.56 11.22 18.59
N GLY A 89 -17.18 12.23 17.99
CA GLY A 89 -16.48 13.12 17.04
C GLY A 89 -16.34 12.57 15.62
N TRP A 90 -16.76 11.34 15.33
CA TRP A 90 -16.72 10.75 13.98
C TRP A 90 -18.09 10.71 13.32
N ALA A 91 -18.09 10.75 12.00
CA ALA A 91 -19.34 10.76 11.22
C ALA A 91 -20.01 9.38 11.13
N GLY A 92 -19.24 8.33 11.33
CA GLY A 92 -19.60 6.95 11.04
C GLY A 92 -19.06 6.51 9.67
N GLU A 93 -18.53 5.31 9.63
CA GLU A 93 -17.99 4.74 8.39
C GLU A 93 -19.07 4.58 7.33
N ARG A 94 -18.67 4.73 6.09
CA ARG A 94 -19.53 4.45 4.94
C ARG A 94 -18.71 3.83 3.82
N VAL A 95 -19.32 2.96 3.07
CA VAL A 95 -18.74 2.48 1.83
C VAL A 95 -18.82 3.59 0.78
N VAL A 96 -17.74 3.78 0.04
CA VAL A 96 -17.64 4.82 -1.00
C VAL A 96 -18.55 4.47 -2.17
N HIS A 97 -18.53 3.22 -2.61
CA HIS A 97 -19.42 2.69 -3.64
C HIS A 97 -20.02 1.36 -3.20
N ARG A 98 -21.33 1.14 -3.46
CA ARG A 98 -22.07 0.01 -2.87
C ARG A 98 -22.10 -1.25 -3.73
N THR A 99 -21.87 -1.12 -5.02
CA THR A 99 -22.05 -2.20 -5.98
C THR A 99 -20.77 -2.57 -6.73
N GLY A 100 -19.65 -1.95 -6.35
CA GLY A 100 -18.35 -2.22 -6.93
C GLY A 100 -17.62 -3.39 -6.30
N ASN A 101 -16.55 -3.79 -6.92
CA ASN A 101 -15.51 -4.65 -6.37
C ASN A 101 -14.25 -3.79 -6.29
N ASP A 102 -14.17 -2.97 -5.24
CA ASP A 102 -13.22 -1.88 -5.07
C ASP A 102 -12.12 -2.29 -4.08
N TRP A 103 -10.87 -1.96 -4.40
CA TRP A 103 -9.69 -2.37 -3.64
C TRP A 103 -8.67 -1.23 -3.59
N GLU A 104 -7.67 -1.34 -2.71
CA GLU A 104 -6.47 -0.52 -2.68
C GLU A 104 -6.77 1.00 -2.63
N PRO A 105 -7.43 1.50 -1.58
CA PRO A 105 -7.77 2.92 -1.51
C PRO A 105 -6.58 3.80 -1.10
N ALA A 106 -6.45 4.93 -1.80
CA ALA A 106 -5.62 6.07 -1.44
C ALA A 106 -6.48 7.29 -1.16
N VAL A 107 -6.04 8.21 -0.27
CA VAL A 107 -6.75 9.45 0.04
C VAL A 107 -5.79 10.63 0.15
N ALA A 108 -6.16 11.74 -0.50
CA ALA A 108 -5.47 13.01 -0.36
C ALA A 108 -6.44 14.13 -0.01
N THR A 109 -5.92 15.20 0.60
CA THR A 109 -6.66 16.40 0.94
C THR A 109 -5.90 17.64 0.49
N ASP A 110 -6.62 18.65 0.07
CA ASP A 110 -6.04 19.95 -0.23
C ASP A 110 -5.87 20.72 1.11
N PRO A 111 -4.65 21.11 1.48
CA PRO A 111 -4.41 21.82 2.74
C PRO A 111 -5.01 23.24 2.77
N ALA A 112 -5.23 23.86 1.60
CA ALA A 112 -5.74 25.21 1.48
C ALA A 112 -7.26 25.28 1.21
N ALA A 113 -7.87 24.18 0.75
CA ALA A 113 -9.27 24.14 0.34
C ALA A 113 -9.95 22.83 0.77
N PRO A 114 -11.30 22.81 0.94
CA PRO A 114 -11.98 21.64 1.51
C PRO A 114 -12.16 20.49 0.50
N PHE A 115 -11.18 20.28 -0.37
CA PHE A 115 -11.19 19.14 -1.28
C PHE A 115 -10.66 17.89 -0.59
N VAL A 116 -11.29 16.75 -0.89
CA VAL A 116 -10.85 15.41 -0.52
C VAL A 116 -10.96 14.54 -1.76
N TYR A 117 -9.93 13.76 -2.02
CA TYR A 117 -9.83 12.86 -3.15
C TYR A 117 -9.67 11.43 -2.64
N ILE A 118 -10.39 10.48 -3.23
CA ILE A 118 -10.16 9.04 -3.02
C ILE A 118 -9.90 8.44 -4.38
N LEU A 119 -8.80 7.70 -4.50
CA LEU A 119 -8.43 6.95 -5.67
C LEU A 119 -8.35 5.46 -5.29
N HIS A 120 -8.89 4.59 -6.10
CA HIS A 120 -8.85 3.15 -5.87
C HIS A 120 -9.00 2.39 -7.19
N ASN A 121 -8.64 1.13 -7.22
CA ASN A 121 -8.94 0.27 -8.35
C ASN A 121 -10.33 -0.37 -8.22
N ARG A 122 -10.97 -0.68 -9.34
CA ARG A 122 -12.26 -1.38 -9.41
C ARG A 122 -12.22 -2.46 -10.45
N TYR A 123 -12.59 -3.67 -10.04
CA TYR A 123 -12.81 -4.82 -10.92
C TYR A 123 -14.28 -4.84 -11.38
N GLY A 124 -14.51 -5.18 -12.64
CA GLY A 124 -15.85 -5.22 -13.22
C GLY A 124 -16.48 -3.84 -13.32
N GLY A 125 -15.68 -2.82 -13.63
CA GLY A 125 -16.18 -1.44 -13.82
C GLY A 125 -17.18 -1.34 -14.96
N GLU A 126 -18.12 -0.37 -14.86
CA GLU A 126 -19.10 -0.13 -15.92
C GLU A 126 -18.43 0.23 -17.24
N ASP A 127 -19.15 0.00 -18.35
CA ASP A 127 -18.77 0.29 -19.74
C ASP A 127 -18.54 1.79 -20.05
N ALA A 128 -17.86 2.54 -19.16
CA ALA A 128 -17.60 3.97 -19.35
C ALA A 128 -16.80 4.26 -20.63
N CYS A 129 -16.09 3.27 -21.16
CA CYS A 129 -15.32 3.39 -22.38
C CYS A 129 -15.75 2.41 -23.48
N ALA A 130 -16.98 1.90 -23.46
CA ALA A 130 -17.54 1.05 -24.52
C ALA A 130 -16.59 -0.11 -24.90
N ASN A 131 -16.29 -1.00 -23.98
CA ASN A 131 -15.55 -2.25 -24.15
C ASN A 131 -14.02 -2.10 -24.33
N HIS A 132 -13.41 -1.04 -23.85
CA HIS A 132 -11.97 -0.83 -24.01
C HIS A 132 -11.32 -0.15 -22.78
N CYS A 133 -11.98 -0.12 -21.63
CA CYS A 133 -11.37 0.34 -20.38
C CYS A 133 -10.43 -0.72 -19.82
N PRO A 134 -9.41 -0.31 -19.06
CA PRO A 134 -8.70 -1.24 -18.21
C PRO A 134 -9.67 -1.91 -17.22
N ASP A 135 -9.37 -3.14 -16.85
CA ASP A 135 -10.06 -3.86 -15.78
C ASP A 135 -9.05 -4.69 -14.99
N PRO A 136 -8.79 -4.35 -13.71
CA PRO A 136 -9.37 -3.23 -12.96
C PRO A 136 -8.96 -1.85 -13.48
N ALA A 137 -9.74 -0.84 -13.13
CA ALA A 137 -9.54 0.55 -13.53
C ALA A 137 -9.45 1.50 -12.34
N MET A 138 -8.68 2.58 -12.48
CA MET A 138 -8.59 3.65 -11.48
C MET A 138 -9.86 4.50 -11.44
N ILE A 139 -10.50 4.51 -10.28
CA ILE A 139 -11.72 5.27 -10.00
C ILE A 139 -11.40 6.41 -9.04
N LEU A 140 -11.77 7.62 -9.44
CA LEU A 140 -11.57 8.84 -8.66
C LEU A 140 -12.91 9.35 -8.10
N HIS A 141 -12.92 9.59 -6.79
CA HIS A 141 -13.99 10.32 -6.09
C HIS A 141 -13.47 11.66 -5.60
N VAL A 142 -14.27 12.71 -5.77
CA VAL A 142 -13.91 14.06 -5.35
C VAL A 142 -15.02 14.65 -4.45
N SER A 143 -14.63 15.08 -3.26
CA SER A 143 -15.44 15.90 -2.37
C SER A 143 -14.94 17.34 -2.39
N ARG A 144 -15.85 18.30 -2.21
CA ARG A 144 -15.55 19.74 -2.13
C ARG A 144 -15.95 20.37 -0.79
N ASP A 145 -16.24 19.53 0.18
CA ASP A 145 -16.77 19.95 1.47
C ASP A 145 -16.21 19.12 2.64
N GLY A 146 -14.95 18.72 2.53
CA GLY A 146 -14.25 17.96 3.55
C GLY A 146 -14.79 16.53 3.71
N GLY A 147 -15.13 15.88 2.62
CA GLY A 147 -15.62 14.49 2.63
C GLY A 147 -17.08 14.35 3.09
N ARG A 148 -17.87 15.43 3.18
CA ARG A 148 -19.28 15.37 3.57
C ARG A 148 -20.16 14.84 2.44
N THR A 149 -19.95 15.36 1.24
CA THR A 149 -20.62 14.91 0.02
C THR A 149 -19.63 14.62 -1.09
N TRP A 150 -20.00 13.72 -2.00
CA TRP A 150 -19.15 13.28 -3.08
C TRP A 150 -19.77 13.58 -4.43
N ARG A 151 -18.93 13.97 -5.38
CA ARG A 151 -19.33 14.09 -6.79
C ARG A 151 -19.54 12.70 -7.38
N PRO A 152 -20.24 12.56 -8.52
CA PRO A 152 -20.23 11.32 -9.26
C PRO A 152 -18.79 10.88 -9.51
N GLU A 153 -18.54 9.62 -9.26
CA GLU A 153 -17.25 8.99 -9.52
C GLU A 153 -16.90 9.00 -11.01
N ARG A 154 -15.63 8.85 -11.31
CA ARG A 154 -15.16 8.80 -12.69
C ARG A 154 -13.87 8.03 -12.80
N TYR A 155 -13.58 7.53 -13.96
CA TYR A 155 -12.28 6.99 -14.30
C TYR A 155 -11.24 8.12 -14.24
N LEU A 156 -10.11 7.85 -13.57
CA LEU A 156 -8.95 8.74 -13.61
C LEU A 156 -8.44 8.86 -15.04
N CYS A 157 -8.30 7.74 -15.70
CA CYS A 157 -7.91 7.63 -17.09
C CYS A 157 -8.74 6.54 -17.77
N THR A 158 -9.40 6.84 -18.86
CA THR A 158 -10.03 5.80 -19.68
C THR A 158 -9.00 4.95 -20.41
N CYS A 159 -7.81 5.41 -20.59
CA CYS A 159 -6.60 4.74 -21.07
C CYS A 159 -6.85 3.60 -22.05
N LYS A 160 -7.56 3.92 -23.12
CA LYS A 160 -8.05 2.95 -24.09
C LYS A 160 -6.93 2.03 -24.59
N GLY A 161 -7.14 0.72 -24.42
CA GLY A 161 -6.18 -0.30 -24.85
C GLY A 161 -5.19 -0.71 -23.75
N TRP A 162 -5.25 -0.08 -22.57
CA TRP A 162 -4.57 -0.57 -21.40
C TRP A 162 -5.35 -1.73 -20.78
N LYS A 163 -4.69 -2.63 -20.07
CA LYS A 163 -5.34 -3.85 -19.60
C LYS A 163 -5.85 -3.75 -18.16
N ALA A 164 -4.99 -3.40 -17.21
CA ALA A 164 -5.29 -3.47 -15.79
C ALA A 164 -4.52 -2.40 -15.02
N GLN A 165 -5.16 -1.77 -14.04
CA GLN A 165 -4.58 -0.69 -13.24
C GLN A 165 -4.62 -1.05 -11.76
N TYR A 166 -3.46 -0.92 -11.07
CA TYR A 166 -3.22 -1.33 -9.69
C TYR A 166 -2.47 -0.25 -8.91
N ASP A 167 -2.40 -0.40 -7.60
CA ASP A 167 -1.54 0.32 -6.69
C ASP A 167 -1.65 1.85 -6.83
N PRO A 168 -2.83 2.43 -6.58
CA PRO A 168 -3.03 3.86 -6.70
C PRO A 168 -2.39 4.66 -5.59
N LEU A 169 -1.79 5.79 -5.95
CA LEU A 169 -1.37 6.86 -5.05
C LEU A 169 -1.95 8.17 -5.52
N ILE A 170 -2.31 9.03 -4.61
CA ILE A 170 -2.81 10.36 -4.91
C ILE A 170 -2.32 11.35 -3.85
N GLU A 171 -1.80 12.49 -4.32
CA GLU A 171 -1.29 13.56 -3.46
C GLU A 171 -1.78 14.92 -3.96
N VAL A 172 -1.82 15.88 -3.06
CA VAL A 172 -2.06 17.28 -3.39
C VAL A 172 -0.79 18.07 -3.14
N VAL A 173 -0.32 18.78 -4.16
CA VAL A 173 0.83 19.67 -4.08
C VAL A 173 0.49 20.84 -3.14
N PRO A 174 1.21 21.00 -2.01
CA PRO A 174 0.78 21.93 -0.96
C PRO A 174 0.63 23.39 -1.41
N ASP A 175 1.57 23.91 -2.19
CA ASP A 175 1.60 25.33 -2.57
C ASP A 175 0.64 25.68 -3.70
N THR A 176 0.28 24.72 -4.55
CA THR A 176 -0.49 24.99 -5.78
C THR A 176 -1.89 24.42 -5.75
N GLY A 177 -2.17 23.43 -4.91
CA GLY A 177 -3.42 22.68 -4.91
C GLY A 177 -3.60 21.76 -6.12
N ASP A 178 -2.55 21.57 -6.92
CA ASP A 178 -2.54 20.60 -8.00
C ASP A 178 -2.64 19.18 -7.42
N VAL A 179 -3.32 18.31 -8.12
CA VAL A 179 -3.48 16.92 -7.70
C VAL A 179 -2.61 16.05 -8.59
N VAL A 180 -1.77 15.22 -7.99
CA VAL A 180 -0.94 14.26 -8.70
C VAL A 180 -1.34 12.84 -8.34
N ALA A 181 -1.22 11.93 -9.30
CA ALA A 181 -1.53 10.53 -9.10
C ALA A 181 -0.50 9.65 -9.78
N VAL A 182 -0.18 8.55 -9.11
CA VAL A 182 0.65 7.46 -9.61
C VAL A 182 -0.16 6.16 -9.54
N TRP A 183 -0.01 5.32 -10.51
CA TRP A 183 -0.63 3.99 -10.54
C TRP A 183 0.13 3.07 -11.49
N MET A 184 -0.03 1.78 -11.31
CA MET A 184 0.47 0.79 -12.25
C MET A 184 -0.53 0.55 -13.37
N ASN A 185 -0.05 0.34 -14.59
CA ASN A 185 -0.77 -0.35 -15.64
C ASN A 185 -0.03 -1.67 -15.90
N GLN A 186 -0.55 -2.75 -15.36
CA GLN A 186 0.22 -3.98 -15.14
C GLN A 186 1.49 -3.61 -14.33
N PHE A 187 2.69 -3.94 -14.78
CA PHE A 187 3.95 -3.59 -14.11
C PHE A 187 4.62 -2.32 -14.68
N GLN A 188 3.87 -1.41 -15.25
CA GLN A 188 4.38 -0.12 -15.70
C GLN A 188 3.76 1.02 -14.90
N ILE A 189 4.57 1.74 -14.17
CA ILE A 189 4.14 2.83 -13.30
C ILE A 189 3.96 4.10 -14.12
N HIS A 190 2.82 4.77 -13.93
CA HIS A 190 2.44 5.98 -14.65
C HIS A 190 2.10 7.11 -13.69
N PHE A 191 2.42 8.32 -14.11
CA PHE A 191 2.13 9.57 -13.41
C PHE A 191 1.18 10.42 -14.23
N SER A 192 0.29 11.15 -13.56
CA SER A 192 -0.57 12.19 -14.15
C SER A 192 -0.82 13.32 -13.17
N ARG A 193 -1.02 14.55 -13.69
CA ARG A 193 -1.26 15.76 -12.90
C ARG A 193 -2.55 16.46 -13.34
N SER A 194 -3.28 16.98 -12.37
CA SER A 194 -4.45 17.83 -12.55
C SER A 194 -4.21 19.20 -11.91
N THR A 195 -4.42 20.27 -12.66
CA THR A 195 -4.31 21.66 -12.19
C THR A 195 -5.68 22.30 -11.94
N ASP A 196 -6.75 21.50 -11.91
CA ASP A 196 -8.12 21.97 -11.79
C ASP A 196 -8.96 21.14 -10.79
N HIS A 197 -8.30 20.71 -9.71
CA HIS A 197 -8.88 19.90 -8.63
C HIS A 197 -9.45 18.58 -9.14
N GLY A 198 -8.67 17.85 -9.94
CA GLY A 198 -9.00 16.54 -10.46
C GLY A 198 -10.10 16.55 -11.53
N ARG A 199 -10.49 17.68 -12.15
CA ARG A 199 -11.50 17.72 -13.21
C ARG A 199 -10.97 17.22 -14.54
N THR A 200 -9.75 17.62 -14.88
CA THR A 200 -9.01 17.14 -16.04
C THR A 200 -7.61 16.72 -15.63
N TRP A 201 -7.05 15.78 -16.36
CA TRP A 201 -5.75 15.20 -16.07
C TRP A 201 -4.82 15.28 -17.28
N SER A 202 -3.54 15.45 -17.04
CA SER A 202 -2.53 15.34 -18.09
C SER A 202 -2.55 13.94 -18.70
N LYS A 203 -1.96 13.79 -19.88
CA LYS A 203 -1.73 12.46 -20.43
C LYS A 203 -0.75 11.71 -19.48
N PRO A 204 -1.05 10.44 -19.13
CA PRO A 204 -0.16 9.64 -18.31
C PRO A 204 1.25 9.54 -18.90
N VAL A 205 2.27 9.70 -18.05
CA VAL A 205 3.69 9.58 -18.38
C VAL A 205 4.23 8.34 -17.67
N HIS A 206 4.96 7.49 -18.39
CA HIS A 206 5.64 6.33 -17.81
C HIS A 206 6.86 6.82 -17.01
N VAL A 207 6.93 6.48 -15.72
CA VAL A 207 7.95 7.05 -14.81
C VAL A 207 9.30 6.32 -14.86
N HIS A 208 9.35 5.09 -15.39
CA HIS A 208 10.59 4.29 -15.48
C HIS A 208 10.78 3.65 -16.87
N PRO A 209 10.87 4.46 -17.95
CA PRO A 209 10.85 3.94 -19.31
C PRO A 209 12.02 3.00 -19.64
N ASP A 210 13.12 3.11 -18.90
CA ASP A 210 14.34 2.29 -19.09
C ASP A 210 14.40 1.05 -18.19
N VAL A 211 13.39 0.85 -17.30
CA VAL A 211 13.27 -0.33 -16.43
C VAL A 211 12.09 -1.16 -16.91
N ARG A 212 12.27 -2.47 -17.05
CA ARG A 212 11.31 -3.36 -17.69
C ARG A 212 9.97 -3.46 -16.97
N TRP A 213 9.99 -3.48 -15.64
CA TRP A 213 8.79 -3.48 -14.80
C TRP A 213 9.08 -2.85 -13.43
N GLY A 214 8.04 -2.38 -12.76
CA GLY A 214 8.07 -1.89 -11.40
C GLY A 214 6.77 -2.21 -10.70
N ASP A 215 6.86 -2.51 -9.41
CA ASP A 215 5.75 -2.90 -8.56
C ASP A 215 5.77 -2.10 -7.25
N LYS A 216 4.63 -2.02 -6.56
CA LYS A 216 4.49 -1.34 -5.27
C LYS A 216 5.07 0.08 -5.26
N PRO A 217 4.62 0.98 -6.15
CA PRO A 217 5.13 2.35 -6.17
C PRO A 217 4.76 3.10 -4.90
N ASN A 218 5.65 4.01 -4.48
CA ASN A 218 5.33 5.04 -3.51
C ASN A 218 5.86 6.40 -3.99
N MET A 219 5.23 7.50 -3.55
CA MET A 219 5.51 8.83 -4.09
C MET A 219 5.82 9.84 -2.98
N ALA A 220 6.73 10.76 -3.29
CA ALA A 220 6.97 11.98 -2.53
C ALA A 220 7.02 13.18 -3.48
N VAL A 221 6.42 14.31 -3.07
CA VAL A 221 6.29 15.51 -3.90
C VAL A 221 6.75 16.72 -3.11
N SER A 222 7.56 17.59 -3.75
CA SER A 222 7.96 18.88 -3.17
C SER A 222 6.75 19.82 -2.98
N ALA A 223 6.89 20.79 -2.07
CA ALA A 223 5.81 21.73 -1.77
C ALA A 223 5.33 22.50 -2.99
N ASP A 224 6.22 22.85 -3.92
CA ASP A 224 5.89 23.52 -5.18
C ASP A 224 5.50 22.56 -6.31
N GLY A 225 5.68 21.24 -6.10
CA GLY A 225 5.34 20.18 -7.03
C GLY A 225 6.24 20.11 -8.27
N GLN A 226 7.43 20.71 -8.22
CA GLN A 226 8.41 20.58 -9.33
C GLN A 226 9.18 19.27 -9.21
N ASP A 227 9.55 18.88 -7.96
CA ASP A 227 10.26 17.65 -7.72
C ASP A 227 9.25 16.56 -7.30
N VAL A 228 9.28 15.47 -8.04
CA VAL A 228 8.46 14.29 -7.80
C VAL A 228 9.36 13.06 -7.81
N TYR A 229 9.26 12.27 -6.75
CA TYR A 229 10.02 11.04 -6.58
C TYR A 229 9.06 9.87 -6.48
N VAL A 230 9.36 8.79 -7.20
CA VAL A 230 8.61 7.54 -7.13
C VAL A 230 9.60 6.40 -6.87
N GLN A 231 9.50 5.79 -5.70
CA GLN A 231 10.25 4.56 -5.41
C GLN A 231 9.37 3.34 -5.66
N PHE A 232 10.00 2.25 -6.07
CA PHE A 232 9.33 0.99 -6.40
C PHE A 232 10.32 -0.16 -6.38
N ASN A 233 9.84 -1.40 -6.26
CA ASN A 233 10.67 -2.56 -6.49
C ASN A 233 10.67 -2.94 -7.97
N GLY A 234 11.79 -3.43 -8.44
CA GLY A 234 12.02 -3.63 -9.87
C GLY A 234 12.66 -4.97 -10.22
N PRO A 235 13.07 -5.16 -11.48
CA PRO A 235 13.36 -6.47 -12.05
C PRO A 235 14.62 -7.15 -11.52
N THR A 236 15.53 -6.45 -10.86
CA THR A 236 16.76 -7.06 -10.33
C THR A 236 16.49 -7.69 -8.96
N GLY A 237 15.83 -8.86 -8.96
CA GLY A 237 15.57 -9.62 -7.73
C GLY A 237 14.67 -8.95 -6.70
N GLY A 238 13.87 -7.96 -7.11
CA GLY A 238 13.04 -7.16 -6.22
C GLY A 238 13.80 -6.04 -5.51
N ASP A 239 14.94 -5.64 -6.04
CA ASP A 239 15.68 -4.45 -5.56
C ASP A 239 14.88 -3.17 -5.72
N ALA A 240 15.15 -2.19 -4.85
CA ALA A 240 14.52 -0.88 -4.89
C ALA A 240 15.12 0.02 -5.98
N TYR A 241 14.23 0.75 -6.63
CA TYR A 241 14.52 1.76 -7.65
C TYR A 241 13.90 3.09 -7.22
N SER A 242 14.47 4.18 -7.71
CA SER A 242 13.91 5.52 -7.57
C SER A 242 13.83 6.19 -8.93
N SER A 243 12.64 6.65 -9.31
CA SER A 243 12.42 7.52 -10.46
C SER A 243 12.22 8.95 -9.99
N MET A 244 12.83 9.90 -10.67
CA MET A 244 12.87 11.31 -10.30
C MET A 244 12.46 12.19 -11.47
N SER A 245 11.65 13.20 -11.17
CA SER A 245 11.30 14.29 -12.07
C SER A 245 11.54 15.62 -11.39
N HIS A 246 12.14 16.59 -12.09
CA HIS A 246 12.40 17.96 -11.63
C HIS A 246 11.63 19.00 -12.47
N ASP A 247 10.61 18.56 -13.20
CA ASP A 247 9.80 19.39 -14.10
C ASP A 247 8.29 19.12 -13.94
N GLY A 248 7.89 18.74 -12.71
CA GLY A 248 6.50 18.50 -12.36
C GLY A 248 5.91 17.22 -12.94
N GLY A 249 6.74 16.21 -13.22
CA GLY A 249 6.35 14.91 -13.76
C GLY A 249 6.33 14.84 -15.29
N ALA A 250 6.91 15.82 -16.00
CA ALA A 250 6.93 15.82 -17.45
C ALA A 250 8.02 14.89 -18.03
N THR A 251 9.19 14.85 -17.39
CA THR A 251 10.29 13.94 -17.75
C THR A 251 10.85 13.23 -16.53
N TRP A 252 11.40 12.03 -16.70
CA TRP A 252 11.83 11.15 -15.63
C TRP A 252 13.19 10.52 -15.91
N SER A 253 13.97 10.37 -14.85
CA SER A 253 15.17 9.52 -14.80
C SER A 253 15.02 8.48 -13.72
N THR A 254 15.64 7.31 -13.87
CA THR A 254 15.51 6.19 -12.94
C THR A 254 16.87 5.65 -12.54
N GLU A 255 17.06 5.42 -11.24
CA GLU A 255 18.25 4.83 -10.65
C GLU A 255 17.87 3.60 -9.82
N GLN A 256 18.67 2.54 -9.91
CA GLN A 256 18.60 1.40 -8.99
C GLN A 256 19.34 1.78 -7.71
N ILE A 257 18.65 1.77 -6.57
CA ILE A 257 19.19 2.25 -5.29
C ILE A 257 19.65 1.13 -4.36
N THR A 258 19.22 -0.11 -4.57
CA THR A 258 19.76 -1.27 -3.84
C THR A 258 20.33 -2.31 -4.81
N LEU A 259 21.21 -3.15 -4.28
CA LEU A 259 21.71 -4.35 -4.95
C LEU A 259 21.96 -5.42 -3.89
N SER A 260 20.97 -6.27 -3.67
CA SER A 260 21.02 -7.27 -2.60
C SER A 260 20.36 -8.57 -3.02
N ASP A 261 20.28 -9.53 -2.11
CA ASP A 261 19.54 -10.79 -2.23
C ASP A 261 18.16 -10.72 -1.53
N ARG A 262 17.71 -9.50 -1.20
CA ARG A 262 16.45 -9.27 -0.51
C ARG A 262 15.44 -8.65 -1.47
N TYR A 263 14.18 -8.90 -1.20
CA TYR A 263 13.06 -8.31 -1.90
C TYR A 263 12.59 -7.07 -1.13
N TYR A 264 12.43 -5.94 -1.82
CA TYR A 264 12.00 -4.67 -1.22
C TYR A 264 10.57 -4.35 -1.59
N PHE A 265 9.83 -3.74 -0.64
CA PHE A 265 8.59 -3.05 -0.90
C PHE A 265 8.68 -1.63 -0.39
N ASP A 266 8.14 -0.70 -1.16
CA ASP A 266 8.20 0.73 -0.90
C ASP A 266 6.94 1.21 -0.18
N TYR A 267 7.14 2.05 0.84
CA TYR A 267 6.07 2.62 1.63
C TYR A 267 6.45 4.01 2.13
N GLY A 268 5.55 4.97 2.07
CA GLY A 268 5.69 6.29 2.65
C GLY A 268 6.94 7.06 2.24
N GLY A 269 6.78 8.23 1.67
CA GLY A 269 7.86 9.15 1.31
C GLY A 269 7.52 10.58 1.67
N ALA A 270 8.56 11.43 1.82
CA ALA A 270 8.43 12.86 2.05
C ALA A 270 9.58 13.62 1.41
N VAL A 271 9.28 14.82 0.90
CA VAL A 271 10.28 15.84 0.58
C VAL A 271 10.24 16.87 1.71
N LEU A 272 11.35 17.01 2.43
CA LEU A 272 11.46 17.87 3.59
C LEU A 272 11.68 19.34 3.19
N PRO A 273 11.44 20.31 4.10
CA PRO A 273 11.59 21.74 3.80
C PRO A 273 13.00 22.16 3.38
N ASP A 274 14.04 21.40 3.76
CA ASP A 274 15.42 21.62 3.36
C ASP A 274 15.78 20.98 2.01
N GLY A 275 14.82 20.29 1.36
CA GLY A 275 15.01 19.61 0.07
C GLY A 275 15.45 18.15 0.20
N ARG A 276 15.73 17.65 1.40
CA ARG A 276 16.03 16.23 1.61
C ARG A 276 14.81 15.37 1.26
N VAL A 277 15.06 14.27 0.59
CA VAL A 277 14.04 13.26 0.28
C VAL A 277 14.20 12.05 1.19
N VAL A 278 13.12 11.59 1.76
CA VAL A 278 13.11 10.44 2.67
C VAL A 278 12.05 9.44 2.26
N PHE A 279 12.42 8.15 2.20
CA PHE A 279 11.47 7.05 1.97
C PHE A 279 11.64 5.97 3.02
N ALA A 280 10.54 5.32 3.36
CA ALA A 280 10.50 4.14 4.21
C ALA A 280 10.21 2.91 3.37
N GLN A 281 11.00 1.86 3.56
CA GLN A 281 10.83 0.59 2.84
C GLN A 281 10.95 -0.59 3.80
N ILE A 282 10.47 -1.73 3.36
CA ILE A 282 10.76 -3.01 4.00
C ILE A 282 11.60 -3.87 3.07
N SER A 283 12.32 -4.82 3.65
CA SER A 283 12.91 -5.91 2.89
C SER A 283 12.78 -7.24 3.62
N PHE A 284 12.65 -8.30 2.85
CA PHE A 284 12.55 -9.67 3.37
C PHE A 284 13.22 -10.67 2.40
N SER A 285 13.46 -11.87 2.89
CA SER A 285 13.89 -12.97 2.03
C SER A 285 12.65 -13.63 1.42
N TYR A 286 12.58 -13.62 0.10
CA TYR A 286 11.51 -14.25 -0.65
C TYR A 286 11.79 -15.74 -0.82
N THR A 287 11.37 -16.57 0.10
CA THR A 287 11.79 -17.98 0.18
C THR A 287 10.66 -18.97 0.38
N GLY A 288 9.41 -18.54 0.37
CA GLY A 288 8.27 -19.44 0.52
C GLY A 288 7.91 -20.15 -0.80
N PRO A 289 7.44 -21.41 -0.77
CA PRO A 289 6.94 -22.10 -1.95
C PRO A 289 5.66 -21.47 -2.52
N ASP A 290 5.04 -20.60 -1.77
CA ASP A 290 3.85 -19.81 -2.06
C ASP A 290 4.17 -18.31 -2.26
N GLY A 291 5.45 -17.97 -2.46
CA GLY A 291 5.90 -16.61 -2.58
C GLY A 291 5.91 -15.81 -1.26
N ALA A 292 5.51 -16.39 -0.13
CA ALA A 292 5.39 -15.69 1.12
C ALA A 292 6.74 -15.23 1.68
N ALA A 293 6.79 -14.02 2.20
CA ALA A 293 7.92 -13.51 2.95
C ALA A 293 8.17 -14.34 4.21
N ARG A 294 9.42 -14.65 4.50
CA ARG A 294 9.81 -15.48 5.66
C ARG A 294 11.02 -14.91 6.37
N GLY A 295 11.10 -15.23 7.67
CA GLY A 295 12.27 -14.92 8.48
C GLY A 295 12.25 -13.50 9.04
N VAL A 296 13.40 -12.84 8.95
CA VAL A 296 13.60 -11.48 9.45
C VAL A 296 13.19 -10.48 8.38
N GLN A 297 12.29 -9.60 8.75
CA GLN A 297 11.94 -8.42 7.99
C GLN A 297 12.73 -7.22 8.50
N MET A 298 13.25 -6.42 7.61
CA MET A 298 13.98 -5.20 7.92
C MET A 298 13.15 -3.99 7.52
N ILE A 299 13.15 -2.98 8.37
CA ILE A 299 12.62 -1.65 8.07
C ILE A 299 13.79 -0.78 7.67
N HIS A 300 13.70 -0.15 6.53
CA HIS A 300 14.72 0.72 5.98
C HIS A 300 14.22 2.16 5.91
N VAL A 301 15.16 3.09 6.04
CA VAL A 301 14.98 4.49 5.68
C VAL A 301 16.02 4.83 4.64
N PHE A 302 15.57 5.31 3.50
CA PHE A 302 16.41 5.84 2.43
C PHE A 302 16.35 7.36 2.45
N THR A 303 17.51 8.02 2.37
CA THR A 303 17.60 9.48 2.34
C THR A 303 18.47 9.93 1.17
N SER A 304 18.08 11.04 0.56
CA SER A 304 18.88 11.73 -0.46
C SER A 304 18.96 13.23 -0.13
N ASP A 305 20.18 13.79 -0.21
CA ASP A 305 20.47 15.21 0.01
C ASP A 305 20.81 15.93 -1.32
N ASP A 306 20.69 15.24 -2.45
CA ASP A 306 21.14 15.69 -3.78
C ASP A 306 20.07 15.44 -4.87
N GLU A 307 18.80 15.72 -4.51
CA GLU A 307 17.66 15.62 -5.42
C GLU A 307 17.48 14.22 -6.02
N GLY A 308 17.81 13.17 -5.24
CA GLY A 308 17.66 11.77 -5.64
C GLY A 308 18.83 11.20 -6.47
N ALA A 309 19.88 11.98 -6.73
CA ALA A 309 21.04 11.51 -7.50
C ALA A 309 21.82 10.42 -6.75
N THR A 310 21.86 10.47 -5.42
CA THR A 310 22.43 9.40 -4.59
C THR A 310 21.56 9.14 -3.36
N TRP A 311 21.58 7.90 -2.87
CA TRP A 311 20.78 7.46 -1.74
C TRP A 311 21.63 6.83 -0.65
N SER A 312 21.32 7.18 0.60
CA SER A 312 21.86 6.56 1.80
C SER A 312 20.82 5.65 2.41
N GLU A 313 21.21 4.44 2.81
CA GLU A 313 20.34 3.44 3.43
C GLU A 313 20.65 3.32 4.93
N LEU A 314 19.62 3.35 5.76
CA LEU A 314 19.67 3.02 7.18
C LEU A 314 18.72 1.85 7.46
N VAL A 315 19.24 0.74 7.99
CA VAL A 315 18.39 -0.31 8.59
C VAL A 315 17.89 0.17 9.94
N LEU A 316 16.64 0.62 9.97
CA LEU A 316 16.02 1.22 11.14
C LEU A 316 15.66 0.20 12.22
N ASP A 317 15.10 -0.94 11.82
CA ASP A 317 14.67 -2.00 12.73
C ASP A 317 14.72 -3.37 12.06
N GLN A 318 14.69 -4.42 12.89
CA GLN A 318 14.57 -5.81 12.45
C GLN A 318 13.45 -6.47 13.26
N LEU A 319 12.50 -7.05 12.56
CA LEU A 319 11.32 -7.67 13.14
C LEU A 319 11.17 -9.10 12.61
N GLN A 320 10.42 -9.90 13.33
CA GLN A 320 10.01 -11.20 12.85
C GLN A 320 8.67 -11.07 12.12
N LEU A 321 8.50 -11.83 11.08
CA LEU A 321 7.20 -12.00 10.48
C LEU A 321 6.27 -12.75 11.44
N GLY A 322 4.99 -12.53 11.30
CA GLY A 322 3.97 -13.21 12.07
C GLY A 322 3.96 -14.72 11.80
N ARG A 323 3.06 -15.42 12.46
CA ARG A 323 2.90 -16.87 12.32
C ARG A 323 2.34 -17.20 10.94
N GLU A 324 2.97 -18.14 10.24
CA GLU A 324 2.43 -18.68 9.00
C GLU A 324 1.00 -19.23 9.21
N CYS A 325 0.08 -18.82 8.36
CA CYS A 325 -1.29 -19.27 8.38
C CYS A 325 -1.53 -20.45 7.46
N THR A 326 -1.93 -21.53 8.05
CA THR A 326 -2.25 -22.79 7.33
C THR A 326 -3.74 -23.16 7.41
N SER A 327 -4.57 -22.33 8.01
CA SER A 327 -6.01 -22.60 8.17
C SER A 327 -6.82 -21.33 8.33
N ARG A 328 -8.13 -21.40 8.04
CA ARG A 328 -9.09 -20.28 8.23
C ARG A 328 -9.18 -19.74 9.66
N SER A 329 -8.71 -20.48 10.64
CA SER A 329 -8.65 -20.05 12.03
C SER A 329 -7.34 -19.40 12.42
N CYS A 330 -6.41 -19.28 11.51
CA CYS A 330 -5.15 -18.63 11.71
C CYS A 330 -5.29 -17.12 11.55
N TYR A 331 -4.63 -16.34 12.38
CA TYR A 331 -4.84 -14.90 12.47
C TYR A 331 -3.54 -14.10 12.53
N GLY A 332 -2.44 -14.65 12.14
CA GLY A 332 -1.20 -14.08 12.51
C GLY A 332 -0.18 -13.85 11.41
N ASP A 333 -0.57 -14.07 10.18
CA ASP A 333 0.38 -14.06 9.09
C ASP A 333 0.21 -12.83 8.20
N TYR A 334 1.23 -12.01 8.13
CA TYR A 334 1.31 -10.87 7.24
C TYR A 334 2.58 -11.01 6.43
N TYR A 335 2.51 -10.67 5.16
CA TYR A 335 3.68 -10.68 4.31
C TYR A 335 4.65 -9.60 4.69
N ASP A 336 4.14 -8.45 5.11
CA ASP A 336 4.95 -7.28 5.30
C ASP A 336 4.64 -6.48 6.57
N SER A 337 5.51 -5.55 6.89
CA SER A 337 5.40 -4.63 8.01
C SER A 337 4.82 -3.28 7.63
N GLY A 338 4.47 -3.05 6.38
CA GLY A 338 3.82 -1.86 5.84
C GLY A 338 4.14 -0.58 6.63
N PRO A 339 5.34 0.01 6.53
CA PRO A 339 5.61 1.25 7.23
C PRO A 339 4.82 2.39 6.63
N ALA A 340 4.44 3.37 7.45
CA ALA A 340 3.97 4.66 7.00
C ALA A 340 4.87 5.74 7.58
N LEU A 341 5.28 6.70 6.74
CA LEU A 341 6.16 7.80 7.10
C LEU A 341 5.38 9.11 6.94
N ALA A 342 5.53 10.01 7.90
CA ALA A 342 5.04 11.38 7.78
C ALA A 342 6.09 12.36 8.27
N ALA A 343 6.18 13.51 7.60
CA ALA A 343 6.92 14.69 8.04
C ALA A 343 5.94 15.72 8.59
N ASP A 344 6.38 16.50 9.56
CA ASP A 344 5.69 17.72 9.98
C ASP A 344 6.23 18.96 9.21
N GLU A 345 5.74 20.15 9.56
CA GLU A 345 6.09 21.39 8.88
C GLU A 345 7.57 21.78 9.05
N ASP A 346 8.23 21.35 10.10
CA ASP A 346 9.65 21.59 10.39
C ASP A 346 10.57 20.53 9.75
N GLY A 347 10.00 19.45 9.20
CA GLY A 347 10.74 18.31 8.62
C GLY A 347 11.12 17.25 9.64
N ASP A 348 10.56 17.31 10.85
CA ASP A 348 10.65 16.25 11.81
C ASP A 348 9.79 15.05 11.35
N LEU A 349 10.28 13.84 11.58
CA LEU A 349 9.70 12.63 11.02
C LEU A 349 9.11 11.70 12.08
N VAL A 350 7.96 11.14 11.76
CA VAL A 350 7.42 9.97 12.45
C VAL A 350 7.28 8.83 11.46
N ILE A 351 7.76 7.65 11.82
CA ILE A 351 7.53 6.39 11.10
C ILE A 351 6.75 5.44 11.98
N VAL A 352 5.75 4.78 11.42
CA VAL A 352 5.02 3.68 12.06
C VAL A 352 5.11 2.43 11.19
N TYR A 353 5.21 1.27 11.80
CA TYR A 353 5.32 -0.01 11.10
C TYR A 353 4.84 -1.16 11.99
N ASN A 354 4.42 -2.26 11.40
CA ASN A 354 4.05 -3.44 12.18
C ASN A 354 5.09 -4.57 12.07
N GLY A 355 5.07 -5.43 13.03
CA GLY A 355 5.89 -6.64 13.06
C GLY A 355 5.81 -7.38 14.39
N ALA A 356 6.31 -8.61 14.42
CA ALA A 356 6.38 -9.42 15.62
C ALA A 356 7.75 -9.28 16.29
N SER A 357 7.75 -9.16 17.63
CA SER A 357 9.00 -9.16 18.41
C SER A 357 9.58 -10.56 18.56
N ASN A 358 8.78 -11.59 18.39
CA ASN A 358 9.17 -13.00 18.51
C ASN A 358 8.70 -13.76 17.27
N HIS A 359 9.47 -14.75 16.87
CA HIS A 359 9.09 -15.66 15.82
C HIS A 359 7.71 -16.28 16.12
N PHE A 360 6.77 -16.18 15.19
CA PHE A 360 5.36 -16.57 15.33
C PHE A 360 4.55 -15.84 16.41
N GLY A 361 5.06 -14.74 16.95
CA GLY A 361 4.29 -13.91 17.89
C GLY A 361 3.25 -13.06 17.19
N PRO A 362 2.30 -12.49 17.95
CA PRO A 362 1.37 -11.52 17.41
C PRO A 362 2.12 -10.27 16.95
N GLN A 363 1.74 -9.75 15.80
CA GLN A 363 2.27 -8.49 15.31
C GLN A 363 1.74 -7.32 16.15
N ALA A 364 2.56 -6.29 16.26
CA ALA A 364 2.24 -5.04 16.92
C ALA A 364 2.66 -3.87 16.03
N VAL A 365 1.98 -2.75 16.14
CA VAL A 365 2.41 -1.50 15.51
C VAL A 365 3.32 -0.74 16.47
N PHE A 366 4.44 -0.29 15.94
CA PHE A 366 5.47 0.51 16.60
C PHE A 366 5.60 1.86 15.92
N ALA A 367 6.11 2.86 16.68
CA ALA A 367 6.47 4.17 16.17
C ALA A 367 7.90 4.51 16.55
N ARG A 368 8.60 5.27 15.71
CA ARG A 368 9.88 5.94 15.97
C ARG A 368 9.83 7.34 15.37
N SER A 369 10.71 8.21 15.83
CA SER A 369 10.80 9.58 15.31
C SER A 369 12.23 10.04 15.11
N SER A 370 12.40 11.02 14.22
CA SER A 370 13.66 11.67 13.89
C SER A 370 13.47 13.18 13.88
N ARG A 371 14.47 13.93 14.41
CA ARG A 371 14.53 15.39 14.38
C ARG A 371 15.66 15.93 13.52
N ASP A 372 16.27 15.08 12.72
CA ASP A 372 17.42 15.41 11.90
C ASP A 372 17.24 14.90 10.44
N GLY A 373 15.98 14.85 10.00
CA GLY A 373 15.64 14.45 8.64
C GLY A 373 15.93 12.98 8.35
N GLY A 374 15.76 12.10 9.34
CA GLY A 374 15.90 10.65 9.15
C GLY A 374 17.30 10.09 9.38
N LEU A 375 18.26 10.90 9.83
CA LEU A 375 19.64 10.43 10.08
C LEU A 375 19.76 9.64 11.38
N THR A 376 19.04 10.09 12.43
CA THR A 376 18.97 9.35 13.70
C THR A 376 17.52 9.20 14.18
N TRP A 377 17.24 8.14 14.90
CA TRP A 377 15.88 7.78 15.30
C TRP A 377 15.82 7.37 16.77
N THR A 378 14.71 7.71 17.41
CA THR A 378 14.39 7.29 18.78
C THR A 378 14.25 5.77 18.89
N ASP A 379 14.25 5.25 20.11
CA ASP A 379 13.83 3.88 20.39
C ASP A 379 12.34 3.70 20.00
N ARG A 380 11.99 2.47 19.58
CA ARG A 380 10.62 2.16 19.18
C ARG A 380 9.63 2.20 20.35
N VAL A 381 8.51 2.84 20.14
CA VAL A 381 7.36 2.91 21.04
C VAL A 381 6.24 2.02 20.50
N LYS A 382 5.70 1.13 21.33
CA LYS A 382 4.54 0.31 20.93
C LYS A 382 3.26 1.14 21.00
N VAL A 383 2.58 1.29 19.86
CA VAL A 383 1.35 2.11 19.75
C VAL A 383 0.07 1.28 19.69
N SER A 384 0.16 0.01 19.29
CA SER A 384 -0.99 -0.88 19.20
C SER A 384 -1.36 -1.55 20.53
N MET A 385 -2.41 -2.37 20.50
CA MET A 385 -2.85 -3.17 21.63
C MET A 385 -1.87 -4.32 21.95
N GLY A 386 -1.74 -4.70 23.22
CA GLY A 386 -1.00 -5.89 23.60
C GLY A 386 -1.78 -7.17 23.36
N GLY A 387 -1.09 -8.22 22.90
CA GLY A 387 -1.63 -9.58 22.81
C GLY A 387 -2.63 -9.84 21.68
N VAL A 388 -2.79 -8.90 20.76
CA VAL A 388 -3.60 -9.04 19.54
C VAL A 388 -2.79 -8.62 18.33
N ASN A 389 -3.05 -9.24 17.18
CA ASN A 389 -2.45 -8.82 15.93
C ASN A 389 -2.90 -7.41 15.57
N SER A 390 -1.94 -6.58 15.19
CA SER A 390 -2.17 -5.20 14.76
C SER A 390 -1.25 -4.91 13.58
N ALA A 391 -1.79 -4.36 12.50
CA ALA A 391 -1.06 -4.17 11.24
C ALA A 391 -1.67 -3.03 10.42
N PHE A 392 -1.14 -2.82 9.23
CA PHE A 392 -1.61 -1.85 8.24
C PHE A 392 -1.76 -0.44 8.84
N PRO A 393 -0.69 0.14 9.35
CA PRO A 393 -0.75 1.50 9.84
C PRO A 393 -0.79 2.49 8.69
N ALA A 394 -1.56 3.59 8.87
CA ALA A 394 -1.50 4.77 8.01
C ALA A 394 -1.27 6.01 8.88
N LEU A 395 -0.46 6.94 8.39
CA LEU A 395 0.04 8.06 9.16
C LEU A 395 -0.06 9.37 8.37
N ALA A 396 -0.45 10.46 9.03
CA ALA A 396 -0.38 11.82 8.51
C ALA A 396 0.28 12.74 9.55
N GLY A 397 1.20 13.59 9.11
CA GLY A 397 1.82 14.64 9.94
C GLY A 397 0.82 15.78 10.22
N GLU A 398 1.00 16.49 11.34
CA GLU A 398 0.14 17.58 11.77
C GLU A 398 0.93 18.65 12.53
N GLY A 399 1.06 19.84 11.96
CA GLY A 399 1.73 20.98 12.62
C GLY A 399 3.10 20.61 13.18
N ASP A 400 3.48 21.23 14.30
CA ASP A 400 4.73 20.94 14.99
C ASP A 400 4.57 19.70 15.88
N ASP A 401 5.44 18.70 15.75
CA ASP A 401 5.49 17.48 16.57
C ASP A 401 4.21 16.61 16.53
N GLY A 402 3.24 16.91 15.68
CA GLY A 402 1.96 16.22 15.62
C GLY A 402 1.90 15.11 14.57
N ALA A 403 1.14 14.05 14.87
CA ALA A 403 0.76 13.06 13.86
C ALA A 403 -0.55 12.37 14.21
N ARG A 404 -1.24 11.91 13.16
CA ARG A 404 -2.47 11.11 13.24
C ARG A 404 -2.24 9.75 12.64
N LEU A 405 -2.62 8.74 13.36
CA LEU A 405 -2.41 7.33 13.04
C LEU A 405 -3.75 6.60 13.05
N TRP A 406 -4.02 5.80 12.04
CA TRP A 406 -4.89 4.65 12.22
C TRP A 406 -4.15 3.34 11.93
N PHE A 407 -4.61 2.27 12.52
CA PHE A 407 -4.11 0.92 12.27
C PHE A 407 -5.24 -0.09 12.45
N MET A 408 -5.10 -1.23 11.80
CA MET A 408 -6.02 -2.34 12.03
C MET A 408 -5.56 -3.18 13.22
N ALA A 409 -6.52 -3.67 14.01
CA ALA A 409 -6.25 -4.62 15.08
C ALA A 409 -7.33 -5.68 15.13
N GLN A 410 -6.87 -6.91 15.32
CA GLN A 410 -7.72 -8.08 15.33
C GLN A 410 -8.30 -8.32 16.72
N ARG A 411 -9.62 -8.41 16.81
CA ARG A 411 -10.34 -8.84 18.01
C ARG A 411 -11.33 -9.95 17.66
N ASN A 412 -11.27 -11.06 18.41
CA ASN A 412 -12.14 -12.21 18.18
C ASN A 412 -12.13 -12.66 16.70
N ALA A 413 -10.94 -12.78 16.12
CA ALA A 413 -10.73 -13.18 14.74
C ALA A 413 -11.30 -12.20 13.68
N ARG A 414 -11.50 -10.95 14.04
CA ARG A 414 -12.02 -9.92 13.14
C ARG A 414 -11.22 -8.65 13.27
N TRP A 415 -11.02 -7.99 12.17
CA TRP A 415 -10.25 -6.76 12.07
C TRP A 415 -11.14 -5.55 12.28
N GLN A 416 -10.59 -4.54 12.95
CA GLN A 416 -11.22 -3.26 13.24
C GLN A 416 -10.19 -2.16 13.13
N VAL A 417 -10.60 -0.98 12.68
CA VAL A 417 -9.74 0.18 12.51
C VAL A 417 -9.77 1.03 13.78
N TRP A 418 -8.56 1.35 14.26
CA TRP A 418 -8.31 2.09 15.49
C TRP A 418 -7.50 3.33 15.19
N TYR A 419 -7.85 4.45 15.80
CA TYR A 419 -7.26 5.75 15.61
C TYR A 419 -6.55 6.24 16.87
N ARG A 420 -5.46 6.99 16.70
CA ARG A 420 -4.71 7.67 17.75
C ARG A 420 -4.07 8.94 17.19
N THR A 421 -3.71 9.87 18.10
CA THR A 421 -2.95 11.09 17.81
C THR A 421 -1.75 11.20 18.73
N THR A 422 -0.73 11.91 18.29
CA THR A 422 0.40 12.36 19.09
C THR A 422 0.57 13.88 18.90
N SER A 423 1.20 14.55 19.87
CA SER A 423 1.63 15.94 19.81
C SER A 423 3.03 16.14 20.42
N ASP A 424 3.81 15.06 20.43
CA ASP A 424 5.18 15.00 20.97
C ASP A 424 6.05 14.09 20.10
N LEU A 425 5.86 14.19 18.80
CA LEU A 425 6.58 13.44 17.78
C LEU A 425 6.58 11.92 18.05
N GLY A 426 5.42 11.35 18.42
CA GLY A 426 5.26 9.92 18.62
C GLY A 426 5.80 9.38 19.95
N ALA A 427 6.30 10.21 20.85
CA ALA A 427 6.78 9.76 22.16
C ALA A 427 5.62 9.24 23.02
N THR A 428 4.47 9.91 22.98
CA THR A 428 3.22 9.45 23.60
C THR A 428 2.03 9.53 22.63
N TRP A 429 1.03 8.69 22.87
CA TRP A 429 -0.14 8.59 21.97
C TRP A 429 -1.44 8.68 22.77
N SER A 430 -2.44 9.35 22.21
CA SER A 430 -3.79 9.46 22.79
C SER A 430 -4.41 8.07 23.08
N ALA A 431 -5.51 8.05 23.81
CA ALA A 431 -6.31 6.82 23.96
C ALA A 431 -6.78 6.34 22.58
N ARG A 432 -6.86 5.02 22.41
CA ARG A 432 -7.32 4.42 21.15
C ARG A 432 -8.81 4.62 20.95
N GLU A 433 -9.19 5.08 19.78
CA GLU A 433 -10.57 5.19 19.35
C GLU A 433 -10.87 4.18 18.23
N LYS A 434 -11.94 3.42 18.35
CA LYS A 434 -12.36 2.54 17.27
C LYS A 434 -13.19 3.34 16.27
N ILE A 435 -12.68 3.55 15.07
CA ILE A 435 -13.32 4.35 14.03
C ILE A 435 -14.07 3.52 12.98
N SER A 436 -13.87 2.21 12.94
CA SER A 436 -14.78 1.30 12.22
C SER A 436 -16.03 1.05 13.04
N ASP A 437 -17.21 1.17 12.43
CA ASP A 437 -18.51 1.04 13.12
C ASP A 437 -19.01 -0.40 13.16
N ALA A 438 -18.46 -1.28 12.34
CA ALA A 438 -18.86 -2.69 12.31
C ALA A 438 -18.74 -3.33 13.69
N THR A 439 -19.80 -3.91 14.20
CA THR A 439 -19.81 -4.55 15.53
C THR A 439 -18.99 -5.82 15.55
N SER A 440 -18.85 -6.48 14.41
CA SER A 440 -18.14 -7.75 14.26
C SER A 440 -16.81 -7.63 13.52
N GLY A 441 -16.52 -6.50 12.87
CA GLY A 441 -15.36 -6.35 11.98
C GLY A 441 -15.41 -7.32 10.80
N THR A 442 -14.42 -7.29 9.94
CA THR A 442 -14.30 -8.17 8.79
C THR A 442 -13.42 -9.38 9.11
N VAL A 443 -13.72 -10.53 8.53
CA VAL A 443 -12.86 -11.73 8.60
C VAL A 443 -11.70 -11.51 7.64
N TYR A 444 -10.48 -11.60 8.17
CA TYR A 444 -9.31 -11.19 7.44
C TYR A 444 -8.64 -12.29 6.65
N LYS A 445 -8.79 -13.58 6.93
CA LYS A 445 -7.89 -14.54 6.32
C LYS A 445 -8.54 -15.63 5.51
N HIS A 446 -7.86 -15.95 4.42
CA HIS A 446 -8.10 -17.12 3.57
C HIS A 446 -7.36 -18.36 4.09
N ALA A 447 -7.82 -19.56 3.68
CA ALA A 447 -7.25 -20.82 4.16
C ALA A 447 -5.85 -21.14 3.59
N ASN A 448 -5.44 -20.48 2.53
CA ASN A 448 -4.27 -20.82 1.75
C ASN A 448 -3.06 -19.88 2.03
N GLY A 449 -3.15 -19.03 3.04
CA GLY A 449 -2.05 -18.14 3.39
C GLY A 449 -2.50 -16.72 3.65
N PHE A 450 -1.60 -15.78 3.46
CA PHE A 450 -1.86 -14.36 3.56
C PHE A 450 -2.56 -13.88 2.29
N ASP A 451 -3.80 -13.55 2.44
CA ASP A 451 -4.58 -12.96 1.37
C ASP A 451 -5.09 -11.62 1.87
N GLU A 452 -4.66 -10.55 1.25
CA GLU A 452 -5.00 -9.20 1.60
C GLU A 452 -6.42 -8.88 1.16
N VAL A 453 -7.36 -9.26 2.01
CA VAL A 453 -8.78 -9.05 1.80
C VAL A 453 -9.14 -7.57 1.66
N TYR A 454 -8.18 -6.70 2.00
CA TYR A 454 -8.38 -5.25 2.06
C TYR A 454 -7.62 -4.50 0.97
N GLY A 455 -6.83 -5.20 0.16
CA GLY A 455 -5.74 -4.58 -0.55
C GLY A 455 -4.63 -4.14 0.43
N ASP A 456 -3.45 -3.91 -0.05
CA ASP A 456 -2.26 -3.57 0.73
C ASP A 456 -2.32 -2.15 1.30
N TYR A 457 -3.35 -1.39 0.98
CA TYR A 457 -3.39 0.04 1.14
C TYR A 457 -4.53 0.50 2.02
N GLY A 458 -4.25 1.55 2.72
CA GLY A 458 -5.21 2.37 3.41
C GLY A 458 -4.51 3.62 3.90
N GLU A 459 -5.17 4.75 3.84
CA GLU A 459 -4.56 6.04 4.10
C GLU A 459 -5.37 6.93 5.03
N ILE A 460 -4.70 7.94 5.54
CA ILE A 460 -5.24 8.98 6.40
C ILE A 460 -4.73 10.33 5.93
N ALA A 461 -5.59 11.33 5.96
CA ALA A 461 -5.22 12.69 5.63
C ALA A 461 -5.94 13.70 6.53
N ILE A 462 -5.47 14.94 6.54
CA ILE A 462 -6.00 16.03 7.33
C ILE A 462 -6.54 17.09 6.39
N THR A 463 -7.82 17.42 6.51
CA THR A 463 -8.47 18.44 5.67
C THR A 463 -8.02 19.83 6.04
N SER A 464 -8.23 20.82 5.16
CA SER A 464 -8.00 22.26 5.43
C SER A 464 -8.71 22.82 6.67
N ASN A 465 -9.69 22.11 7.20
CA ASN A 465 -10.38 22.47 8.45
C ASN A 465 -9.79 21.78 9.69
N GLY A 466 -8.75 20.97 9.53
CA GLY A 466 -8.15 20.18 10.59
C GLY A 466 -8.92 18.90 10.94
N ASP A 467 -9.92 18.49 10.16
CA ASP A 467 -10.64 17.23 10.38
C ASP A 467 -9.85 16.05 9.78
N THR A 468 -9.76 14.93 10.48
CA THR A 468 -9.19 13.69 9.93
C THR A 468 -10.16 13.05 8.94
N VAL A 469 -9.64 12.56 7.83
CA VAL A 469 -10.29 11.61 6.92
C VAL A 469 -9.46 10.35 6.81
N ALA A 470 -10.12 9.21 6.70
CA ALA A 470 -9.47 7.91 6.65
C ALA A 470 -10.18 7.00 5.65
N VAL A 471 -9.41 6.23 4.90
CA VAL A 471 -9.89 5.19 3.98
C VAL A 471 -9.22 3.86 4.28
N TRP A 472 -9.96 2.77 4.07
CA TRP A 472 -9.45 1.41 4.17
C TRP A 472 -10.30 0.48 3.32
N GLY A 473 -9.74 -0.68 2.97
CA GLY A 473 -10.46 -1.73 2.27
C GLY A 473 -11.17 -2.68 3.23
N GLU A 474 -12.28 -3.26 2.82
CA GLU A 474 -12.91 -4.41 3.47
C GLU A 474 -13.55 -5.31 2.41
N GLY A 475 -13.32 -6.60 2.50
CA GLY A 475 -13.89 -7.60 1.61
C GLY A 475 -14.50 -8.78 2.37
N LYS A 476 -15.32 -9.55 1.68
CA LYS A 476 -15.87 -10.82 2.23
C LYS A 476 -14.85 -11.95 2.15
N SER A 477 -13.98 -11.89 1.16
CA SER A 477 -12.91 -12.84 0.90
C SER A 477 -11.87 -12.15 0.01
N TYR A 478 -10.74 -12.79 -0.18
CA TYR A 478 -9.70 -12.36 -1.12
C TYR A 478 -10.22 -12.12 -2.55
N TYR A 479 -11.13 -12.95 -3.01
CA TYR A 479 -11.71 -12.83 -4.35
C TYR A 479 -12.86 -11.82 -4.43
N GLY A 480 -13.27 -11.25 -3.32
CA GLY A 480 -14.27 -10.20 -3.30
C GLY A 480 -15.73 -10.67 -2.99
N PRO A 481 -16.71 -9.83 -3.25
CA PRO A 481 -16.49 -8.42 -3.62
C PRO A 481 -15.86 -7.62 -2.49
N GLY A 482 -14.89 -6.77 -2.86
CA GLY A 482 -14.26 -5.82 -1.98
C GLY A 482 -14.98 -4.48 -1.95
N GLY A 483 -14.67 -3.65 -0.96
CA GLY A 483 -15.20 -2.30 -0.84
C GLY A 483 -14.24 -1.35 -0.16
N VAL A 484 -14.24 -0.12 -0.64
CA VAL A 484 -13.52 1.00 -0.03
C VAL A 484 -14.43 1.67 0.99
N TRP A 485 -13.95 1.74 2.21
CA TRP A 485 -14.62 2.39 3.33
C TRP A 485 -13.96 3.71 3.66
N PHE A 486 -14.78 4.66 4.08
CA PHE A 486 -14.38 6.01 4.40
C PHE A 486 -15.01 6.42 5.73
N ASN A 487 -14.23 7.09 6.58
CA ASN A 487 -14.74 7.80 7.75
C ASN A 487 -14.07 9.17 7.88
N ARG A 488 -14.69 10.08 8.60
CA ARG A 488 -14.16 11.41 8.87
C ARG A 488 -14.57 11.92 10.25
N GLN A 489 -13.77 12.80 10.82
CA GLN A 489 -14.15 13.61 11.97
C GLN A 489 -15.25 14.61 11.58
N ARG A 490 -16.03 15.04 12.57
CA ARG A 490 -17.15 16.00 12.42
C ARG A 490 -16.76 17.38 12.86
#